data_fd500ce0275239ea25ffad438654bc71
#
_entry.id   fd500ce0275239ea25ffad438654bc71
#
_cell.length_a   1.000
_cell.length_b   1.000
_cell.length_c   1.000
_cell.angle_alpha   90.00
_cell.angle_beta   90.00
_cell.angle_gamma   90.00
#
_symmetry.space_group_name_H-M   'P 1'
#
loop_
_entity.id
_entity.type
_entity.pdbx_description
1 polymer ?
#
loop_
_entity_poly.entity_id
_entity_poly.type
_entity_poly.pdbx_seq_one_letter_code
_entity_poly.pdbx_strand_id
1 'polypeptide(L)'
;MNVVDVSHPLGQKINVIGGGGKTTLAKALSAKYSYKNVELDYLHFLPNWVEREPEDFRKIVAMALKDSGDKWVVDGNYKAKLQDYISSRADMIIWLDLPWLLIFRRILLRSFKRLIDRT
;
A
#
# COMPACT_ATOMS: atom_id res chain seq x y z
N MET A 1 -8.26 -6.01 -16.02
CA MET A 1 -7.60 -6.59 -14.86
C MET A 1 -8.27 -6.18 -13.57
N ASN A 2 -8.50 -7.11 -12.71
CA ASN A 2 -9.05 -6.80 -11.40
C ASN A 2 -7.92 -6.55 -10.42
N VAL A 3 -7.93 -5.40 -9.80
CA VAL A 3 -6.96 -5.06 -8.78
C VAL A 3 -7.16 -5.93 -7.55
N VAL A 4 -8.40 -6.06 -7.15
CA VAL A 4 -8.76 -6.90 -6.02
C VAL A 4 -9.92 -7.78 -6.44
N ASP A 5 -9.69 -9.07 -6.51
CA ASP A 5 -10.76 -10.02 -6.69
C ASP A 5 -11.24 -10.46 -5.32
N VAL A 6 -12.31 -9.83 -4.87
CA VAL A 6 -12.84 -10.08 -3.53
C VAL A 6 -13.50 -11.45 -3.40
N SER A 7 -13.66 -12.16 -4.50
CA SER A 7 -14.15 -13.55 -4.44
C SER A 7 -13.10 -14.51 -3.93
N HIS A 8 -11.81 -14.12 -3.96
CA HIS A 8 -10.72 -14.93 -3.46
C HIS A 8 -10.29 -14.46 -2.08
N PRO A 9 -9.79 -15.37 -1.22
CA PRO A 9 -9.24 -14.96 0.06
C PRO A 9 -8.09 -13.98 -0.13
N LEU A 10 -8.10 -12.90 0.59
CA LEU A 10 -6.97 -11.98 0.60
C LEU A 10 -5.78 -12.62 1.29
N GLY A 11 -4.58 -12.31 0.82
CA GLY A 11 -3.38 -12.61 1.58
C GLY A 11 -3.37 -11.88 2.91
N GLN A 12 -2.50 -12.30 3.78
CA GLN A 12 -2.31 -11.64 5.08
C GLN A 12 -1.26 -10.54 5.02
N LYS A 13 -0.26 -10.71 4.16
CA LYS A 13 0.83 -9.77 3.99
C LYS A 13 0.81 -9.26 2.55
N ILE A 14 0.27 -8.07 2.37
CA ILE A 14 -0.03 -7.53 1.05
C ILE A 14 0.93 -6.38 0.75
N ASN A 15 1.54 -6.43 -0.43
CA ASN A 15 2.36 -5.33 -0.92
C ASN A 15 1.69 -4.69 -2.13
N VAL A 16 1.39 -3.40 -2.05
CA VAL A 16 0.78 -2.62 -3.13
C VAL A 16 1.87 -1.80 -3.80
N ILE A 17 2.12 -2.05 -5.08
CA ILE A 17 3.17 -1.40 -5.85
C ILE A 17 2.61 -0.83 -7.15
N GLY A 18 3.43 -0.04 -7.85
CA GLY A 18 3.06 0.52 -9.14
C GLY A 18 2.97 2.03 -9.12
N GLY A 19 2.07 2.58 -9.94
CA GLY A 19 1.90 4.02 -10.08
C GLY A 19 1.11 4.67 -8.95
N GLY A 20 0.51 5.83 -9.20
CA GLY A 20 -0.31 6.51 -8.22
C GLY A 20 -1.56 5.73 -7.83
N GLY A 21 -2.20 6.11 -6.73
CA GLY A 21 -3.38 5.43 -6.23
C GLY A 21 -3.09 4.30 -5.25
N LYS A 22 -1.82 3.94 -5.07
CA LYS A 22 -1.42 2.90 -4.11
C LYS A 22 -1.89 3.20 -2.70
N THR A 23 -1.70 4.43 -2.27
CA THR A 23 -2.05 4.86 -0.91
C THR A 23 -3.55 4.74 -0.68
N THR A 24 -4.36 5.14 -1.65
CA THR A 24 -5.81 5.03 -1.55
C THR A 24 -6.24 3.58 -1.42
N LEU A 25 -5.69 2.70 -2.27
CA LEU A 25 -6.03 1.28 -2.21
C LEU A 25 -5.55 0.63 -0.91
N ALA A 26 -4.33 0.94 -0.49
CA ALA A 26 -3.79 0.39 0.75
C ALA A 26 -4.62 0.79 1.96
N LYS A 27 -5.03 2.05 2.04
CA LYS A 27 -5.89 2.53 3.11
C LYS A 27 -7.27 1.85 3.09
N ALA A 28 -7.84 1.68 1.90
CA ALA A 28 -9.13 1.02 1.76
C ALA A 28 -9.08 -0.43 2.21
N LEU A 29 -8.04 -1.17 1.80
CA LEU A 29 -7.86 -2.56 2.21
C LEU A 29 -7.65 -2.67 3.72
N SER A 30 -6.82 -1.80 4.28
CA SER A 30 -6.55 -1.80 5.71
C SER A 30 -7.80 -1.52 6.53
N ALA A 31 -8.59 -0.55 6.12
CA ALA A 31 -9.82 -0.20 6.82
C ALA A 31 -10.86 -1.31 6.73
N LYS A 32 -11.04 -1.89 5.54
CA LYS A 32 -12.08 -2.90 5.31
C LYS A 32 -11.78 -4.21 6.02
N TYR A 33 -10.52 -4.61 6.07
CA TYR A 33 -10.14 -5.92 6.59
C TYR A 33 -9.36 -5.84 7.89
N SER A 34 -9.20 -4.65 8.45
CA SER A 34 -8.49 -4.42 9.73
C SER A 34 -7.02 -4.83 9.69
N TYR A 35 -6.37 -4.60 8.55
CA TYR A 35 -4.93 -4.83 8.42
C TYR A 35 -4.17 -3.56 8.80
N LYS A 36 -2.95 -3.72 9.28
CA LYS A 36 -2.08 -2.59 9.56
C LYS A 36 -1.56 -2.01 8.25
N ASN A 37 -1.74 -0.71 8.05
CA ASN A 37 -1.26 -0.01 6.86
C ASN A 37 0.13 0.57 7.12
N VAL A 38 1.11 0.17 6.31
CA VAL A 38 2.48 0.68 6.39
C VAL A 38 2.77 1.47 5.12
N GLU A 39 2.85 2.79 5.25
CA GLU A 39 3.20 3.67 4.13
C GLU A 39 4.70 3.89 4.13
N LEU A 40 5.40 3.34 3.13
CA LEU A 40 6.85 3.45 3.05
C LEU A 40 7.32 4.89 2.90
N ASP A 41 6.57 5.72 2.17
CA ASP A 41 6.92 7.13 2.02
C ASP A 41 6.96 7.84 3.37
N TYR A 42 6.02 7.51 4.25
CA TYR A 42 5.96 8.09 5.58
C TYR A 42 7.18 7.70 6.42
N LEU A 43 7.64 6.47 6.27
CA LEU A 43 8.82 5.98 7.00
C LEU A 43 10.13 6.45 6.39
N HIS A 44 10.14 6.72 5.08
CA HIS A 44 11.35 7.09 4.35
C HIS A 44 11.83 8.50 4.67
N PHE A 45 10.93 9.42 4.93
CA PHE A 45 11.27 10.82 5.13
C PHE A 45 11.28 11.19 6.60
N LEU A 46 12.33 11.88 6.99
CA LEU A 46 12.42 12.58 8.26
C LEU A 46 11.77 13.99 8.13
N PRO A 47 11.58 14.72 9.25
CA PRO A 47 11.11 16.11 9.15
C PRO A 47 11.93 16.93 8.15
N ASN A 48 11.28 17.91 7.51
CA ASN A 48 11.87 18.76 6.48
C ASN A 48 12.26 18.01 5.21
N TRP A 49 11.59 16.90 4.92
CA TRP A 49 11.78 16.10 3.70
C TRP A 49 13.20 15.54 3.55
N VAL A 50 13.90 15.34 4.66
CA VAL A 50 15.21 14.70 4.67
C VAL A 50 15.01 13.18 4.53
N GLU A 51 15.70 12.58 3.56
CA GLU A 51 15.65 11.14 3.38
C GLU A 51 16.42 10.41 4.47
N ARG A 52 15.86 9.29 4.95
CA ARG A 52 16.59 8.43 5.88
C ARG A 52 17.74 7.74 5.16
N GLU A 53 18.82 7.49 5.89
CA GLU A 53 19.88 6.63 5.39
C GLU A 53 19.34 5.22 5.11
N PRO A 54 19.86 4.51 4.09
CA PRO A 54 19.32 3.20 3.73
C PRO A 54 19.28 2.19 4.88
N GLU A 55 20.30 2.15 5.71
CA GLU A 55 20.30 1.22 6.85
C GLU A 55 19.24 1.58 7.88
N ASP A 56 19.08 2.86 8.16
CA ASP A 56 18.08 3.34 9.09
C ASP A 56 16.68 3.04 8.57
N PHE A 57 16.47 3.26 7.29
CA PHE A 57 15.20 2.95 6.64
C PHE A 57 14.87 1.46 6.72
N ARG A 58 15.84 0.59 6.44
CA ARG A 58 15.62 -0.86 6.55
C ARG A 58 15.24 -1.27 7.96
N LYS A 59 15.88 -0.70 8.97
CA LYS A 59 15.58 -1.00 10.37
C LYS A 59 14.17 -0.56 10.74
N ILE A 60 13.75 0.65 10.36
CA ILE A 60 12.43 1.12 10.74
C ILE A 60 11.32 0.37 10.01
N VAL A 61 11.56 -0.03 8.76
CA VAL A 61 10.62 -0.87 8.02
C VAL A 61 10.49 -2.24 8.68
N ALA A 62 11.61 -2.85 9.04
CA ALA A 62 11.59 -4.14 9.71
C ALA A 62 10.82 -4.08 11.03
N MET A 63 11.01 -3.02 11.81
CA MET A 63 10.28 -2.82 13.06
C MET A 63 8.80 -2.63 12.80
N ALA A 64 8.43 -1.84 11.79
CA ALA A 64 7.04 -1.60 11.45
C ALA A 64 6.32 -2.89 11.04
N LEU A 65 6.97 -3.74 10.26
CA LEU A 65 6.38 -5.01 9.85
C LEU A 65 6.25 -5.97 11.03
N LYS A 66 7.25 -6.01 11.90
CA LYS A 66 7.20 -6.83 13.09
C LYS A 66 6.06 -6.40 14.02
N ASP A 67 5.91 -5.10 14.22
CA ASP A 67 4.86 -4.54 15.07
C ASP A 67 3.47 -4.72 14.46
N SER A 68 3.39 -4.88 13.15
CA SER A 68 2.12 -5.12 12.47
C SER A 68 1.59 -6.54 12.60
N GLY A 69 2.41 -7.46 13.09
CA GLY A 69 2.03 -8.86 13.24
C GLY A 69 1.93 -9.57 11.89
N ASP A 70 0.91 -10.40 11.75
CA ASP A 70 0.75 -11.27 10.58
C ASP A 70 -0.09 -10.64 9.47
N LYS A 71 -0.72 -9.51 9.70
CA LYS A 71 -1.63 -8.90 8.75
C LYS A 71 -1.27 -7.45 8.48
N TRP A 72 -0.71 -7.20 7.30
CA TRP A 72 -0.31 -5.85 6.95
C TRP A 72 -0.50 -5.57 5.45
N VAL A 73 -0.62 -4.29 5.14
CA VAL A 73 -0.61 -3.77 3.78
C VAL A 73 0.53 -2.76 3.69
N VAL A 74 1.53 -3.05 2.87
CA VAL A 74 2.65 -2.14 2.63
C VAL A 74 2.44 -1.40 1.32
N ASP A 75 2.42 -0.09 1.39
CA ASP A 75 2.26 0.81 0.24
C ASP A 75 3.64 1.24 -0.25
N GLY A 76 4.02 0.77 -1.42
CA GLY A 76 5.30 1.06 -2.05
C GLY A 76 6.28 -0.09 -2.00
N ASN A 77 7.43 0.07 -2.65
CA ASN A 77 8.45 -0.98 -2.63
C ASN A 77 9.87 -0.49 -2.34
N TYR A 78 10.24 0.72 -2.73
CA TYR A 78 11.60 1.27 -2.54
C TYR A 78 12.68 0.24 -2.88
N LYS A 79 12.57 -0.35 -4.07
CA LYS A 79 13.39 -1.50 -4.47
C LYS A 79 14.89 -1.23 -4.36
N ALA A 80 15.32 0.00 -4.65
CA ALA A 80 16.74 0.36 -4.57
C ALA A 80 17.28 0.27 -3.14
N LYS A 81 16.48 0.61 -2.13
CA LYS A 81 16.90 0.62 -0.73
C LYS A 81 16.52 -0.64 0.02
N LEU A 82 15.35 -1.21 -0.27
CA LEU A 82 14.83 -2.38 0.43
C LEU A 82 15.02 -3.68 -0.35
N GLN A 83 15.35 -3.58 -1.64
CA GLN A 83 15.50 -4.76 -2.51
C GLN A 83 14.23 -5.61 -2.46
N ASP A 84 14.35 -6.89 -2.18
CA ASP A 84 13.22 -7.82 -2.11
C ASP A 84 12.68 -8.02 -0.69
N TYR A 85 13.08 -7.17 0.26
CA TYR A 85 12.70 -7.35 1.67
C TYR A 85 11.19 -7.44 1.85
N ILE A 86 10.44 -6.52 1.22
CA ILE A 86 8.98 -6.52 1.33
C ILE A 86 8.38 -7.63 0.48
N SER A 87 8.78 -7.74 -0.79
CA SER A 87 8.18 -8.69 -1.72
C SER A 87 8.42 -10.14 -1.33
N SER A 88 9.57 -10.44 -0.72
CA SER A 88 9.85 -11.80 -0.26
C SER A 88 9.01 -12.20 0.95
N ARG A 89 8.52 -11.24 1.71
CA ARG A 89 7.67 -11.50 2.88
C ARG A 89 6.19 -11.40 2.59
N ALA A 90 5.83 -10.76 1.47
CA ALA A 90 4.43 -10.62 1.07
C ALA A 90 3.91 -11.95 0.54
N ASP A 91 2.67 -12.27 0.87
CA ASP A 91 1.97 -13.40 0.28
C ASP A 91 1.02 -12.98 -0.83
N MET A 92 0.87 -11.67 -1.05
CA MET A 92 0.10 -11.12 -2.15
C MET A 92 0.72 -9.81 -2.61
N ILE A 93 0.90 -9.65 -3.92
CA ILE A 93 1.39 -8.40 -4.50
C ILE A 93 0.31 -7.87 -5.42
N ILE A 94 -0.08 -6.61 -5.18
CA ILE A 94 -1.05 -5.94 -6.03
C ILE A 94 -0.31 -4.86 -6.80
N TRP A 95 -0.32 -4.98 -8.13
CA TRP A 95 0.33 -4.03 -9.01
C TRP A 95 -0.72 -3.14 -9.67
N LEU A 96 -0.58 -1.83 -9.46
CA LEU A 96 -1.42 -0.83 -10.11
C LEU A 96 -0.68 -0.25 -11.31
N ASP A 97 -1.12 -0.56 -12.52
CA ASP A 97 -0.56 0.05 -13.72
C ASP A 97 -1.38 1.28 -14.14
N LEU A 98 -0.78 2.11 -15.00
CA LEU A 98 -1.36 3.41 -15.33
C LEU A 98 -2.72 3.34 -16.04
N PRO A 99 -2.95 2.50 -17.05
CA PRO A 99 -4.27 2.44 -17.69
C PRO A 99 -5.37 2.05 -16.73
N TRP A 100 -5.07 1.10 -15.87
CA TRP A 100 -5.99 0.62 -14.86
C TRP A 100 -6.31 1.70 -13.84
N LEU A 101 -5.31 2.48 -13.49
CA LEU A 101 -5.43 3.58 -12.55
C LEU A 101 -6.42 4.63 -13.02
N LEU A 102 -6.44 4.96 -14.31
CA LEU A 102 -7.38 5.93 -14.84
C LEU A 102 -8.82 5.45 -14.69
N ILE A 103 -9.08 4.18 -14.97
CA ILE A 103 -10.40 3.59 -14.82
C ILE A 103 -10.82 3.57 -13.35
N PHE A 104 -9.93 3.15 -12.49
CA PHE A 104 -10.17 3.08 -11.06
C PHE A 104 -10.46 4.46 -10.48
N ARG A 105 -9.70 5.47 -10.91
CA ARG A 105 -9.91 6.85 -10.47
C ARG A 105 -11.31 7.36 -10.85
N ARG A 106 -11.78 7.04 -12.05
CA ARG A 106 -13.11 7.42 -12.50
C ARG A 106 -14.19 6.78 -11.63
N ILE A 107 -14.02 5.50 -11.31
CA ILE A 107 -14.95 4.78 -10.45
C ILE A 107 -14.98 5.38 -9.05
N LEU A 108 -13.82 5.68 -8.49
CA LEU A 108 -13.72 6.29 -7.17
C LEU A 108 -14.39 7.67 -7.12
N LEU A 109 -14.14 8.51 -8.12
CA LEU A 109 -14.75 9.83 -8.18
C LEU A 109 -16.27 9.74 -8.28
N ARG A 110 -16.77 8.80 -9.06
CA ARG A 110 -18.21 8.58 -9.20
C ARG A 110 -18.84 8.12 -7.89
N SER A 111 -18.21 7.18 -7.22
CA SER A 111 -18.68 6.67 -5.93
C SER A 111 -18.64 7.75 -4.86
N PHE A 112 -17.59 8.54 -4.84
CA PHE A 112 -17.45 9.64 -3.92
C PHE A 112 -18.54 10.71 -4.13
N LYS A 113 -18.82 11.04 -5.39
CA LYS A 113 -19.86 11.98 -5.74
C LYS A 113 -21.22 11.49 -5.27
N ARG A 114 -21.52 10.22 -5.43
CA ARG A 114 -22.77 9.63 -4.95
C ARG A 114 -22.90 9.75 -3.43
N LEU A 115 -21.84 9.53 -2.70
CA LEU A 115 -21.85 9.68 -1.25
C LEU A 115 -22.17 11.11 -0.83
N ILE A 116 -21.57 12.09 -1.50
CA ILE A 116 -21.83 13.50 -1.23
C ILE A 116 -23.28 13.87 -1.59
N ASP A 117 -23.78 13.40 -2.73
CA ASP A 117 -25.13 13.72 -3.19
C ASP A 117 -26.20 13.10 -2.29
N ARG A 118 -25.87 12.07 -1.51
CA ARG A 118 -26.81 11.44 -0.58
C ARG A 118 -26.89 12.15 0.76
N THR A 119 -25.91 12.94 1.07
CA THR A 119 -25.91 13.70 2.31
C THR A 119 -26.45 15.10 2.10
#